data_c2144738b8d784f856cb182f1a35538d
#
_entry.id   c2144738b8d784f856cb182f1a35538d
#
_cell.length_a   1.000
_cell.length_b   1.000
_cell.length_c   1.000
_cell.angle_alpha   90.00
_cell.angle_beta   90.00
_cell.angle_gamma   90.00
#
_symmetry.space_group_name_H-M   'P 1'
#
loop_
_entity.id
_entity.type
_entity.pdbx_description
1 polymer ?
#
loop_
_entity_poly.entity_id
_entity_poly.type
_entity_poly.pdbx_seq_one_letter_code
_entity_poly.pdbx_strand_id
1 'polypeptide(L)'
;CALLLSALGLQSAPTPEQQKSLDKMYAAIVRADDHLDARSEMRYILEAAVLGEPDAKIARALQMLRTQQELRPGNKNFGNFRWYRGQSEVNDRNAVEFVCQNALVLGLQYGSKLSGENAQAFHALMVDAAQGCRQQPVKPSYTNIFLMKSCNLILLGQFLKDPTLTQEGRTHLQEWFAWTKQNGITEYNSTTYTGVDMDCAIQLVRLATDPADQQAGKTLLQLFWTEVAMNWFEPAKRLGGSHSRDYNFLLGIGATDLHLSNAGWIPPLNPEALTAEGQSRVFVPPTTWTSPLRETYPREVIQRWSPNSAEIATNWITENFCVGTCGTSKAYDDKVFAVQFPGTRRDPMLYFTMESRNDPYGIIKEPDSGGHSKALHLRPSLATVQYQNQVMLVAADDTEKPKHLRPFPVLKGLWSHLVFPAAAEVYVNADTKIESGELKLNLPFFIRMGNVTVAVRIDQAQHDWLAETSLPIRLIRDGDAVKAARITIEHGVGAHPGKGLIALYTETKFTPTPEAFREFYNHFKKLGDTKMTIKRKTAVTLDYQVGPATHPLSLQLDLTNNKVLQANGATPFSEKQILSVNGQDPWSPLLAEALKR
;
A
#
# COMPACT_ATOMS: atom_id res chain seq x y z
N CYS A 1 11.15 -4.31 -33.80
CA CYS A 1 11.30 -5.69 -34.38
C CYS A 1 10.72 -6.79 -33.48
N ALA A 2 10.80 -6.70 -32.16
CA ALA A 2 10.28 -7.75 -31.25
C ALA A 2 8.73 -7.86 -31.24
N LEU A 3 8.01 -6.78 -31.52
CA LEU A 3 6.53 -6.74 -31.57
C LEU A 3 5.93 -7.38 -32.84
N LEU A 4 6.69 -7.60 -33.89
CA LEU A 4 6.23 -8.23 -35.13
C LEU A 4 6.39 -9.76 -35.15
N LEU A 5 7.19 -10.34 -34.25
CA LEU A 5 7.39 -11.79 -34.16
C LEU A 5 6.29 -12.52 -33.37
N SER A 6 5.52 -11.79 -32.53
CA SER A 6 4.38 -12.38 -31.80
C SER A 6 3.15 -12.71 -32.67
N ALA A 7 3.10 -12.20 -33.89
CA ALA A 7 1.97 -12.44 -34.81
C ALA A 7 2.07 -13.78 -35.57
N LEU A 8 3.18 -14.51 -35.49
CA LEU A 8 3.42 -15.72 -36.28
C LEU A 8 3.36 -17.05 -35.50
N GLY A 9 2.95 -17.04 -34.22
CA GLY A 9 2.67 -18.29 -33.50
C GLY A 9 3.85 -19.26 -33.34
N LEU A 10 5.07 -18.82 -33.64
CA LEU A 10 6.27 -19.64 -33.45
C LEU A 10 6.64 -19.62 -31.95
N GLN A 11 6.36 -20.71 -31.30
CA GLN A 11 6.73 -20.99 -29.93
C GLN A 11 8.26 -21.07 -29.87
N SER A 12 8.94 -20.05 -29.38
CA SER A 12 10.35 -20.15 -29.02
C SER A 12 10.47 -21.08 -27.82
N ALA A 13 11.40 -22.03 -27.86
CA ALA A 13 11.74 -22.83 -26.69
C ALA A 13 12.05 -21.87 -25.49
N PRO A 14 11.74 -22.33 -24.27
CA PRO A 14 12.05 -21.52 -23.09
C PRO A 14 13.55 -21.19 -23.03
N THR A 15 13.89 -19.99 -22.57
CA THR A 15 15.29 -19.68 -22.29
C THR A 15 15.80 -20.55 -21.15
N PRO A 16 17.12 -20.76 -21.01
CA PRO A 16 17.68 -21.55 -19.90
C PRO A 16 17.22 -21.05 -18.52
N GLU A 17 17.03 -19.73 -18.36
CA GLU A 17 16.55 -19.12 -17.11
C GLU A 17 15.07 -19.39 -16.88
N GLN A 18 14.24 -19.29 -17.91
CA GLN A 18 12.82 -19.67 -17.84
C GLN A 18 12.68 -21.15 -17.49
N GLN A 19 13.45 -22.05 -18.15
CA GLN A 19 13.42 -23.47 -17.85
C GLN A 19 13.84 -23.76 -16.41
N LYS A 20 14.91 -23.14 -15.93
CA LYS A 20 15.36 -23.25 -14.53
C LYS A 20 14.29 -22.82 -13.54
N SER A 21 13.57 -21.73 -13.86
CA SER A 21 12.46 -21.24 -13.03
C SER A 21 11.30 -22.25 -13.00
N LEU A 22 10.91 -22.78 -14.17
CA LEU A 22 9.86 -23.80 -14.28
C LEU A 22 10.23 -25.06 -13.49
N ASP A 23 11.45 -25.56 -13.64
CA ASP A 23 11.92 -26.77 -12.94
C ASP A 23 11.91 -26.59 -11.43
N LYS A 24 12.31 -25.39 -10.93
CA LYS A 24 12.25 -25.04 -9.50
C LYS A 24 10.81 -25.04 -8.98
N MET A 25 9.88 -24.41 -9.72
CA MET A 25 8.47 -24.36 -9.34
C MET A 25 7.84 -25.76 -9.38
N TYR A 26 8.10 -26.54 -10.42
CA TYR A 26 7.62 -27.91 -10.52
C TYR A 26 8.12 -28.81 -9.40
N ALA A 27 9.41 -28.69 -9.03
CA ALA A 27 9.99 -29.43 -7.93
C ALA A 27 9.30 -29.10 -6.58
N ALA A 28 8.91 -27.84 -6.35
CA ALA A 28 8.13 -27.46 -5.17
C ALA A 28 6.71 -28.07 -5.18
N ILE A 29 6.05 -28.08 -6.36
CA ILE A 29 4.74 -28.71 -6.55
C ILE A 29 4.80 -30.22 -6.24
N VAL A 30 5.78 -30.92 -6.82
CA VAL A 30 5.90 -32.38 -6.66
C VAL A 30 6.22 -32.78 -5.22
N ARG A 31 7.07 -32.01 -4.53
CA ARG A 31 7.38 -32.26 -3.11
C ARG A 31 6.22 -31.96 -2.17
N ALA A 32 5.12 -31.39 -2.68
CA ALA A 32 3.99 -30.95 -1.88
C ALA A 32 4.40 -29.99 -0.75
N ASP A 33 5.23 -28.99 -1.08
CA ASP A 33 5.71 -27.99 -0.14
C ASP A 33 4.56 -27.26 0.55
N ASP A 34 4.49 -27.34 1.87
CA ASP A 34 3.40 -26.77 2.68
C ASP A 34 3.29 -25.25 2.55
N HIS A 35 4.38 -24.57 2.20
CA HIS A 35 4.43 -23.12 2.00
C HIS A 35 4.12 -22.69 0.57
N LEU A 36 3.89 -23.65 -0.36
CA LEU A 36 3.54 -23.31 -1.73
C LEU A 36 2.11 -22.75 -1.77
N ASP A 37 1.96 -21.54 -2.30
CA ASP A 37 0.67 -20.89 -2.44
C ASP A 37 -0.04 -21.25 -3.75
N ALA A 38 -1.37 -21.27 -3.71
CA ALA A 38 -2.22 -21.66 -4.83
C ALA A 38 -2.05 -20.74 -6.06
N ARG A 39 -1.75 -19.45 -5.86
CA ARG A 39 -1.46 -18.49 -6.93
C ARG A 39 -0.19 -18.88 -7.69
N SER A 40 0.86 -19.25 -6.98
CA SER A 40 2.14 -19.69 -7.56
C SER A 40 1.99 -20.98 -8.33
N GLU A 41 1.14 -21.91 -7.86
CA GLU A 41 0.82 -23.13 -8.62
C GLU A 41 0.09 -22.82 -9.93
N MET A 42 -0.92 -21.95 -9.88
CA MET A 42 -1.64 -21.55 -11.10
C MET A 42 -0.72 -20.78 -12.08
N ARG A 43 0.19 -19.97 -11.54
CA ARG A 43 1.23 -19.33 -12.35
C ARG A 43 2.10 -20.34 -13.08
N TYR A 44 2.56 -21.39 -12.37
CA TYR A 44 3.31 -22.48 -13.01
C TYR A 44 2.52 -23.11 -14.15
N ILE A 45 1.23 -23.42 -13.94
CA ILE A 45 0.38 -24.04 -14.96
C ILE A 45 0.27 -23.14 -16.21
N LEU A 46 0.09 -21.83 -16.04
CA LEU A 46 0.08 -20.86 -17.12
C LEU A 46 1.40 -20.87 -17.90
N GLU A 47 2.52 -20.70 -17.22
CA GLU A 47 3.84 -20.62 -17.85
C GLU A 47 4.22 -21.93 -18.52
N ALA A 48 3.95 -23.08 -17.86
CA ALA A 48 4.20 -24.42 -18.40
C ALA A 48 3.42 -24.68 -19.71
N ALA A 49 2.14 -24.31 -19.75
CA ALA A 49 1.31 -24.45 -20.95
C ALA A 49 1.81 -23.55 -22.09
N VAL A 50 2.17 -22.31 -21.79
CA VAL A 50 2.64 -21.34 -22.80
C VAL A 50 4.01 -21.72 -23.33
N LEU A 51 4.92 -22.21 -22.49
CA LEU A 51 6.28 -22.57 -22.85
C LEU A 51 6.40 -24.02 -23.37
N GLY A 52 5.29 -24.79 -23.38
CA GLY A 52 5.24 -26.14 -23.99
C GLY A 52 5.87 -27.21 -23.11
N GLU A 53 5.77 -27.12 -21.80
CA GLU A 53 6.12 -28.22 -20.90
C GLU A 53 5.26 -29.47 -21.19
N PRO A 54 5.76 -30.68 -20.90
CA PRO A 54 5.02 -31.92 -21.12
C PRO A 54 3.64 -31.92 -20.42
N ASP A 55 2.62 -32.39 -21.11
CA ASP A 55 1.23 -32.51 -20.62
C ASP A 55 1.15 -33.21 -19.25
N ALA A 56 2.01 -34.20 -18.99
CA ALA A 56 2.05 -34.90 -17.70
C ALA A 56 2.47 -34.00 -16.54
N LYS A 57 3.36 -33.01 -16.74
CA LYS A 57 3.74 -32.02 -15.73
C LYS A 57 2.57 -31.06 -15.45
N ILE A 58 1.87 -30.64 -16.50
CA ILE A 58 0.69 -29.77 -16.39
C ILE A 58 -0.44 -30.51 -15.66
N ALA A 59 -0.71 -31.78 -16.06
CA ALA A 59 -1.70 -32.63 -15.38
C ALA A 59 -1.42 -32.78 -13.89
N ARG A 60 -0.16 -33.04 -13.54
CA ARG A 60 0.26 -33.16 -12.14
C ARG A 60 0.04 -31.85 -11.37
N ALA A 61 0.40 -30.71 -11.95
CA ALA A 61 0.19 -29.40 -11.31
C ALA A 61 -1.30 -29.09 -11.13
N LEU A 62 -2.14 -29.33 -12.13
CA LEU A 62 -3.60 -29.18 -12.03
C LEU A 62 -4.19 -30.09 -10.93
N GLN A 63 -3.77 -31.34 -10.85
CA GLN A 63 -4.18 -32.26 -9.80
C GLN A 63 -3.80 -31.72 -8.42
N MET A 64 -2.58 -31.22 -8.27
CA MET A 64 -2.10 -30.70 -6.99
C MET A 64 -2.82 -29.42 -6.58
N LEU A 65 -3.04 -28.47 -7.49
CA LEU A 65 -3.84 -27.28 -7.25
C LEU A 65 -5.29 -27.63 -6.86
N ARG A 66 -5.87 -28.63 -7.52
CA ARG A 66 -7.21 -29.13 -7.20
C ARG A 66 -7.33 -29.63 -5.76
N THR A 67 -6.26 -30.21 -5.19
CA THR A 67 -6.26 -30.62 -3.76
C THR A 67 -6.34 -29.46 -2.79
N GLN A 68 -5.98 -28.24 -3.21
CA GLN A 68 -6.12 -27.03 -2.38
C GLN A 68 -7.50 -26.38 -2.49
N GLN A 69 -8.30 -26.77 -3.50
CA GLN A 69 -9.64 -26.22 -3.69
C GLN A 69 -10.62 -26.85 -2.70
N GLU A 70 -11.48 -26.05 -2.09
CA GLU A 70 -12.54 -26.52 -1.21
C GLU A 70 -13.70 -27.07 -2.05
N LEU A 71 -13.96 -28.36 -1.95
CA LEU A 71 -14.93 -29.07 -2.81
C LEU A 71 -16.06 -29.71 -2.05
N ARG A 72 -16.11 -29.57 -0.71
CA ARG A 72 -17.19 -30.15 0.10
C ARG A 72 -18.52 -29.44 -0.20
N PRO A 73 -19.56 -30.15 -0.66
CA PRO A 73 -20.86 -29.55 -0.96
C PRO A 73 -21.43 -28.84 0.26
N GLY A 74 -22.01 -27.67 0.06
CA GLY A 74 -22.61 -26.87 1.14
C GLY A 74 -21.61 -26.13 2.04
N ASN A 75 -20.31 -26.28 1.83
CA ASN A 75 -19.31 -25.49 2.54
C ASN A 75 -19.38 -24.02 2.07
N LYS A 76 -19.38 -23.08 3.02
CA LYS A 76 -19.36 -21.63 2.74
C LYS A 76 -18.16 -21.15 1.93
N ASN A 77 -17.12 -21.97 1.79
CA ASN A 77 -15.91 -21.69 1.04
C ASN A 77 -15.83 -22.54 -0.24
N PHE A 78 -16.92 -23.23 -0.65
CA PHE A 78 -16.91 -24.08 -1.84
C PHE A 78 -16.35 -23.33 -3.05
N GLY A 79 -15.45 -23.99 -3.78
CA GLY A 79 -14.77 -23.44 -4.95
C GLY A 79 -13.58 -22.52 -4.65
N ASN A 80 -13.41 -22.05 -3.41
CA ASN A 80 -12.26 -21.26 -3.01
C ASN A 80 -11.03 -22.16 -2.75
N PHE A 81 -9.85 -21.55 -2.58
CA PHE A 81 -8.61 -22.27 -2.36
C PHE A 81 -8.06 -22.00 -0.97
N ARG A 82 -7.40 -23.00 -0.36
CA ARG A 82 -6.44 -22.72 0.69
C ARG A 82 -5.32 -21.89 0.11
N TRP A 83 -4.91 -20.83 0.83
CA TRP A 83 -3.85 -19.97 0.32
C TRP A 83 -2.53 -20.74 0.24
N TYR A 84 -2.19 -21.46 1.31
CA TYR A 84 -1.02 -22.33 1.36
C TYR A 84 -1.44 -23.80 1.47
N ARG A 85 -0.63 -24.68 0.87
CA ARG A 85 -0.93 -26.11 0.81
C ARG A 85 -1.03 -26.77 2.17
N GLY A 86 -0.17 -26.40 3.15
CA GLY A 86 -0.19 -26.92 4.52
C GLY A 86 -1.40 -26.52 5.37
N GLN A 87 -2.27 -25.63 4.87
CA GLN A 87 -3.48 -25.26 5.59
C GLN A 87 -4.53 -26.38 5.53
N SER A 88 -5.21 -26.65 6.66
CA SER A 88 -6.28 -27.65 6.74
C SER A 88 -7.60 -27.16 6.11
N GLU A 89 -7.82 -25.84 6.09
CA GLU A 89 -9.04 -25.20 5.59
C GLU A 89 -8.75 -23.83 4.98
N VAL A 90 -9.75 -23.24 4.31
CA VAL A 90 -9.67 -21.90 3.73
C VAL A 90 -9.73 -20.85 4.85
N ASN A 91 -8.57 -20.32 5.24
CA ASN A 91 -8.44 -19.28 6.27
C ASN A 91 -8.61 -17.87 5.69
N ASP A 92 -8.09 -17.64 4.47
CA ASP A 92 -8.25 -16.39 3.73
C ASP A 92 -8.96 -16.66 2.41
N ARG A 93 -10.14 -16.07 2.26
CA ARG A 93 -10.99 -16.26 1.08
C ARG A 93 -10.49 -15.52 -0.17
N ASN A 94 -9.46 -14.69 -0.04
CA ASN A 94 -8.93 -13.92 -1.18
C ASN A 94 -8.16 -14.81 -2.18
N ALA A 95 -7.80 -16.04 -1.80
CA ALA A 95 -6.99 -16.93 -2.63
C ALA A 95 -7.60 -17.19 -4.01
N VAL A 96 -8.92 -17.40 -4.10
CA VAL A 96 -9.60 -17.67 -5.37
C VAL A 96 -9.42 -16.53 -6.37
N GLU A 97 -9.45 -15.28 -5.91
CA GLU A 97 -9.32 -14.12 -6.78
C GLU A 97 -7.94 -14.08 -7.45
N PHE A 98 -6.88 -14.33 -6.68
CA PHE A 98 -5.51 -14.37 -7.20
C PHE A 98 -5.24 -15.58 -8.10
N VAL A 99 -5.86 -16.73 -7.84
CA VAL A 99 -5.77 -17.91 -8.72
C VAL A 99 -6.45 -17.62 -10.05
N CYS A 100 -7.66 -17.03 -10.02
CA CYS A 100 -8.42 -16.70 -11.22
C CYS A 100 -7.71 -15.72 -12.14
N GLN A 101 -6.92 -14.76 -11.61
CA GLN A 101 -6.15 -13.83 -12.45
C GLN A 101 -5.25 -14.58 -13.47
N ASN A 102 -4.43 -15.51 -13.00
CA ASN A 102 -3.55 -16.28 -13.89
C ASN A 102 -4.32 -17.32 -14.74
N ALA A 103 -5.36 -17.91 -14.15
CA ALA A 103 -6.19 -18.89 -14.84
C ALA A 103 -6.95 -18.26 -16.03
N LEU A 104 -7.46 -17.04 -15.88
CA LEU A 104 -8.17 -16.35 -16.97
C LEU A 104 -7.26 -15.95 -18.13
N VAL A 105 -6.00 -15.60 -17.84
CA VAL A 105 -4.99 -15.41 -18.90
C VAL A 105 -4.78 -16.72 -19.67
N LEU A 106 -4.61 -17.85 -18.95
CA LEU A 106 -4.48 -19.16 -19.60
C LEU A 106 -5.74 -19.49 -20.41
N GLY A 107 -6.92 -19.43 -19.81
CA GLY A 107 -8.16 -19.88 -20.45
C GLY A 107 -8.59 -19.04 -21.64
N LEU A 108 -8.48 -17.72 -21.58
CA LEU A 108 -8.96 -16.80 -22.61
C LEU A 108 -7.93 -16.46 -23.68
N GLN A 109 -6.64 -16.41 -23.33
CA GLN A 109 -5.59 -16.03 -24.26
C GLN A 109 -4.83 -17.25 -24.80
N TYR A 110 -4.63 -18.27 -23.99
CA TYR A 110 -3.80 -19.43 -24.28
C TYR A 110 -4.54 -20.79 -24.16
N GLY A 111 -5.88 -20.79 -24.16
CA GLY A 111 -6.69 -21.99 -23.95
C GLY A 111 -6.38 -23.15 -24.94
N SER A 112 -5.97 -22.83 -26.16
CA SER A 112 -5.54 -23.81 -27.16
C SER A 112 -4.22 -24.53 -26.80
N LYS A 113 -3.50 -24.07 -25.77
CA LYS A 113 -2.28 -24.73 -25.28
C LYS A 113 -2.56 -25.89 -24.32
N LEU A 114 -3.80 -25.98 -23.82
CA LEU A 114 -4.26 -27.13 -23.05
C LEU A 114 -5.00 -28.10 -23.96
N SER A 115 -4.68 -29.35 -23.89
CA SER A 115 -5.28 -30.41 -24.72
C SER A 115 -5.89 -31.51 -23.86
N GLY A 116 -6.87 -32.26 -24.42
CA GLY A 116 -7.41 -33.47 -23.85
C GLY A 116 -7.88 -33.32 -22.40
N GLU A 117 -7.39 -34.20 -21.52
CA GLU A 117 -7.75 -34.23 -20.09
C GLU A 117 -7.33 -32.96 -19.32
N ASN A 118 -6.21 -32.33 -19.71
CA ASN A 118 -5.76 -31.11 -19.06
C ASN A 118 -6.75 -29.96 -19.27
N ALA A 119 -7.31 -29.82 -20.48
CA ALA A 119 -8.33 -28.79 -20.74
C ALA A 119 -9.61 -29.07 -19.94
N GLN A 120 -10.02 -30.35 -19.84
CA GLN A 120 -11.20 -30.74 -19.04
C GLN A 120 -10.99 -30.49 -17.54
N ALA A 121 -9.84 -30.89 -16.99
CA ALA A 121 -9.48 -30.67 -15.59
C ALA A 121 -9.42 -29.18 -15.24
N PHE A 122 -8.81 -28.37 -16.12
CA PHE A 122 -8.77 -26.92 -15.97
C PHE A 122 -10.16 -26.30 -16.03
N HIS A 123 -11.01 -26.70 -16.96
CA HIS A 123 -12.41 -26.22 -17.04
C HIS A 123 -13.19 -26.54 -15.77
N ALA A 124 -13.10 -27.78 -15.25
CA ALA A 124 -13.77 -28.17 -14.00
C ALA A 124 -13.28 -27.34 -12.79
N LEU A 125 -11.97 -27.08 -12.69
CA LEU A 125 -11.40 -26.19 -11.66
C LEU A 125 -12.02 -24.79 -11.74
N MET A 126 -12.17 -24.24 -12.96
CA MET A 126 -12.70 -22.90 -13.18
C MET A 126 -14.21 -22.78 -12.89
N VAL A 127 -14.97 -23.84 -13.18
CA VAL A 127 -16.42 -23.89 -12.83
C VAL A 127 -16.60 -23.74 -11.33
N ASP A 128 -15.83 -24.48 -10.53
CA ASP A 128 -15.93 -24.39 -9.07
C ASP A 128 -15.32 -23.08 -8.54
N ALA A 129 -14.22 -22.59 -9.12
CA ALA A 129 -13.62 -21.30 -8.76
C ALA A 129 -14.60 -20.13 -8.97
N ALA A 130 -15.45 -20.18 -10.01
CA ALA A 130 -16.49 -19.19 -10.23
C ALA A 130 -17.46 -19.11 -9.05
N GLN A 131 -17.83 -20.24 -8.44
CA GLN A 131 -18.66 -20.24 -7.23
C GLN A 131 -17.91 -19.65 -6.03
N GLY A 132 -16.61 -19.92 -5.90
CA GLY A 132 -15.75 -19.33 -4.87
C GLY A 132 -15.70 -17.80 -4.97
N CYS A 133 -15.53 -17.24 -6.18
CA CYS A 133 -15.59 -15.80 -6.44
C CYS A 133 -16.95 -15.20 -6.09
N ARG A 134 -18.05 -15.84 -6.49
CA ARG A 134 -19.43 -15.38 -6.18
C ARG A 134 -19.68 -15.28 -4.68
N GLN A 135 -19.24 -16.28 -3.92
CA GLN A 135 -19.46 -16.37 -2.48
C GLN A 135 -18.54 -15.50 -1.63
N GLN A 136 -17.53 -14.82 -2.24
CA GLN A 136 -16.61 -13.94 -1.52
C GLN A 136 -17.36 -12.70 -0.98
N PRO A 137 -17.52 -12.55 0.35
CA PRO A 137 -18.30 -11.47 0.95
C PRO A 137 -17.42 -10.21 1.13
N VAL A 138 -17.03 -9.58 0.03
CA VAL A 138 -16.19 -8.39 0.04
C VAL A 138 -17.01 -7.13 -0.25
N LYS A 139 -16.61 -5.99 0.34
CA LYS A 139 -17.25 -4.69 0.16
C LYS A 139 -16.41 -3.78 -0.74
N PRO A 140 -17.00 -2.79 -1.43
CA PRO A 140 -16.27 -1.84 -2.29
C PRO A 140 -15.10 -1.12 -1.60
N SER A 141 -15.17 -0.94 -0.27
CA SER A 141 -14.07 -0.35 0.52
C SER A 141 -12.83 -1.23 0.65
N TYR A 142 -12.90 -2.50 0.26
CA TYR A 142 -11.72 -3.36 0.13
C TYR A 142 -11.35 -3.42 -1.35
N THR A 143 -10.70 -2.36 -1.81
CA THR A 143 -10.54 -2.00 -3.23
C THR A 143 -10.00 -3.16 -4.07
N ASN A 144 -8.84 -3.72 -3.70
CA ASN A 144 -8.17 -4.72 -4.53
C ASN A 144 -9.01 -6.00 -4.70
N ILE A 145 -9.53 -6.58 -3.63
CA ILE A 145 -10.30 -7.83 -3.71
C ILE A 145 -11.65 -7.60 -4.37
N PHE A 146 -12.28 -6.45 -4.15
CA PHE A 146 -13.56 -6.15 -4.77
C PHE A 146 -13.43 -5.96 -6.29
N LEU A 147 -12.38 -5.27 -6.76
CA LEU A 147 -12.09 -5.12 -8.18
C LEU A 147 -11.67 -6.44 -8.83
N MET A 148 -10.82 -7.23 -8.15
CA MET A 148 -10.47 -8.57 -8.64
C MET A 148 -11.72 -9.43 -8.82
N LYS A 149 -12.60 -9.51 -7.80
CA LYS A 149 -13.88 -10.21 -7.89
C LYS A 149 -14.71 -9.74 -9.08
N SER A 150 -14.87 -8.43 -9.23
CA SER A 150 -15.68 -7.83 -10.30
C SER A 150 -15.14 -8.20 -11.68
N CYS A 151 -13.84 -7.98 -11.93
CA CYS A 151 -13.20 -8.31 -13.20
C CYS A 151 -13.15 -9.82 -13.46
N ASN A 152 -12.84 -10.61 -12.44
CA ASN A 152 -12.82 -12.08 -12.55
C ASN A 152 -14.21 -12.62 -12.93
N LEU A 153 -15.30 -12.14 -12.31
CA LEU A 153 -16.66 -12.61 -12.66
C LEU A 153 -17.04 -12.26 -14.10
N ILE A 154 -16.69 -11.07 -14.60
CA ILE A 154 -16.92 -10.71 -16.00
C ILE A 154 -16.19 -11.69 -16.92
N LEU A 155 -14.90 -11.93 -16.68
CA LEU A 155 -14.07 -12.78 -17.53
C LEU A 155 -14.37 -14.29 -17.36
N LEU A 156 -14.76 -14.73 -16.15
CA LEU A 156 -15.26 -16.09 -15.89
C LEU A 156 -16.56 -16.34 -16.66
N GLY A 157 -17.47 -15.36 -16.66
CA GLY A 157 -18.71 -15.45 -17.43
C GLY A 157 -18.45 -15.59 -18.93
N GLN A 158 -17.46 -14.87 -19.47
CA GLN A 158 -17.02 -15.04 -20.85
C GLN A 158 -16.40 -16.41 -21.09
N PHE A 159 -15.49 -16.88 -20.23
CA PHE A 159 -14.81 -18.17 -20.37
C PHE A 159 -15.79 -19.35 -20.28
N LEU A 160 -16.69 -19.33 -19.30
CA LEU A 160 -17.68 -20.38 -19.06
C LEU A 160 -18.95 -20.24 -19.92
N LYS A 161 -19.07 -19.18 -20.70
CA LYS A 161 -20.27 -18.81 -21.47
C LYS A 161 -21.51 -18.66 -20.58
N ASP A 162 -21.34 -18.10 -19.40
CA ASP A 162 -22.39 -17.83 -18.42
C ASP A 162 -22.65 -16.30 -18.32
N PRO A 163 -23.70 -15.78 -18.99
CA PRO A 163 -24.03 -14.37 -18.95
C PRO A 163 -24.44 -13.86 -17.56
N THR A 164 -24.85 -14.75 -16.67
CA THR A 164 -25.22 -14.40 -15.28
C THR A 164 -23.98 -13.95 -14.50
N LEU A 165 -22.88 -14.68 -14.63
CA LEU A 165 -21.59 -14.30 -14.01
C LEU A 165 -21.09 -12.95 -14.55
N THR A 166 -21.14 -12.76 -15.87
CA THR A 166 -20.78 -11.48 -16.50
C THR A 166 -21.59 -10.33 -15.92
N GLN A 167 -22.90 -10.49 -15.82
CA GLN A 167 -23.79 -9.44 -15.30
C GLN A 167 -23.55 -9.16 -13.81
N GLU A 168 -23.28 -10.19 -13.00
CA GLU A 168 -22.91 -10.02 -11.58
C GLU A 168 -21.61 -9.20 -11.46
N GLY A 169 -20.59 -9.52 -12.25
CA GLY A 169 -19.32 -8.79 -12.27
C GLY A 169 -19.48 -7.32 -12.66
N ARG A 170 -20.30 -7.04 -13.68
CA ARG A 170 -20.65 -5.67 -14.10
C ARG A 170 -21.38 -4.90 -13.00
N THR A 171 -22.31 -5.55 -12.31
CA THR A 171 -23.03 -4.94 -11.18
C THR A 171 -22.06 -4.55 -10.06
N HIS A 172 -21.17 -5.46 -9.66
CA HIS A 172 -20.15 -5.15 -8.65
C HIS A 172 -19.21 -4.01 -9.11
N LEU A 173 -18.82 -3.97 -10.37
CA LEU A 173 -17.97 -2.90 -10.89
C LEU A 173 -18.68 -1.53 -10.82
N GLN A 174 -19.98 -1.48 -11.13
CA GLN A 174 -20.80 -0.27 -10.95
C GLN A 174 -20.94 0.13 -9.47
N GLU A 175 -21.08 -0.83 -8.55
CA GLU A 175 -21.07 -0.58 -7.11
C GLU A 175 -19.74 0.06 -6.67
N TRP A 176 -18.61 -0.41 -7.19
CA TRP A 176 -17.30 0.18 -6.87
C TRP A 176 -17.15 1.61 -7.41
N PHE A 177 -17.57 1.88 -8.65
CA PHE A 177 -17.57 3.24 -9.20
C PHE A 177 -18.44 4.19 -8.37
N ALA A 178 -19.62 3.73 -7.97
CA ALA A 178 -20.55 4.52 -7.13
C ALA A 178 -19.95 4.80 -5.74
N TRP A 179 -19.35 3.77 -5.11
CA TRP A 179 -18.64 3.91 -3.84
C TRP A 179 -17.51 4.92 -3.96
N THR A 180 -16.64 4.75 -4.95
CA THR A 180 -15.45 5.58 -5.15
C THR A 180 -15.82 7.04 -5.42
N LYS A 181 -16.89 7.29 -6.19
CA LYS A 181 -17.40 8.63 -6.43
C LYS A 181 -17.83 9.38 -5.16
N GLN A 182 -18.22 8.65 -4.12
CA GLN A 182 -18.67 9.24 -2.86
C GLN A 182 -17.56 9.30 -1.81
N ASN A 183 -16.66 8.32 -1.79
CA ASN A 183 -15.78 8.05 -0.67
C ASN A 183 -14.29 8.06 -1.04
N GLY A 184 -13.95 8.14 -2.32
CA GLY A 184 -12.59 7.98 -2.81
C GLY A 184 -12.11 6.51 -2.82
N ILE A 185 -10.85 6.30 -3.14
CA ILE A 185 -10.20 4.98 -3.16
C ILE A 185 -9.68 4.69 -1.75
N THR A 186 -10.21 3.63 -1.13
CA THR A 186 -9.89 3.32 0.28
C THR A 186 -8.45 2.80 0.45
N GLU A 187 -7.92 2.06 -0.51
CA GLU A 187 -6.50 1.66 -0.54
C GLU A 187 -5.69 2.67 -1.36
N TYR A 188 -5.75 3.94 -0.93
CA TYR A 188 -5.13 5.10 -1.60
C TYR A 188 -3.61 4.98 -1.69
N ASN A 189 -3.03 5.46 -2.78
CA ASN A 189 -1.59 5.61 -3.01
C ASN A 189 -0.78 4.39 -2.55
N SER A 190 -1.32 3.18 -2.77
CA SER A 190 -0.69 1.94 -2.32
C SER A 190 0.40 1.51 -3.27
N THR A 191 1.62 1.37 -2.75
CA THR A 191 2.74 0.85 -3.55
C THR A 191 2.55 -0.59 -3.99
N THR A 192 1.69 -1.34 -3.30
CA THR A 192 1.36 -2.73 -3.60
C THR A 192 0.04 -2.86 -4.35
N TYR A 193 -1.06 -2.33 -3.78
CA TYR A 193 -2.39 -2.66 -4.28
C TYR A 193 -2.83 -1.85 -5.48
N THR A 194 -2.34 -0.62 -5.66
CA THR A 194 -2.56 0.11 -6.93
C THR A 194 -2.06 -0.70 -8.13
N GLY A 195 -0.92 -1.42 -7.98
CA GLY A 195 -0.43 -2.33 -9.02
C GLY A 195 -1.32 -3.55 -9.25
N VAL A 196 -1.86 -4.15 -8.19
CA VAL A 196 -2.82 -5.27 -8.28
C VAL A 196 -4.12 -4.84 -8.97
N ASP A 197 -4.62 -3.66 -8.65
CA ASP A 197 -5.80 -3.08 -9.28
C ASP A 197 -5.59 -2.78 -10.77
N MET A 198 -4.39 -2.30 -11.12
CA MET A 198 -3.98 -2.14 -12.52
C MET A 198 -3.94 -3.47 -13.27
N ASP A 199 -3.45 -4.57 -12.64
CA ASP A 199 -3.47 -5.91 -13.23
C ASP A 199 -4.88 -6.32 -13.64
N CYS A 200 -5.88 -6.15 -12.75
CA CYS A 200 -7.27 -6.47 -13.04
C CYS A 200 -7.82 -5.65 -14.20
N ALA A 201 -7.55 -4.35 -14.20
CA ALA A 201 -8.00 -3.44 -15.25
C ALA A 201 -7.35 -3.75 -16.61
N ILE A 202 -6.06 -4.09 -16.64
CA ILE A 202 -5.35 -4.50 -17.87
C ILE A 202 -5.95 -5.78 -18.42
N GLN A 203 -6.23 -6.78 -17.57
CA GLN A 203 -6.86 -8.02 -18.00
C GLN A 203 -8.24 -7.76 -18.61
N LEU A 204 -9.04 -6.90 -18.01
CA LEU A 204 -10.35 -6.55 -18.56
C LEU A 204 -10.21 -5.88 -19.94
N VAL A 205 -9.26 -4.95 -20.12
CA VAL A 205 -8.99 -4.33 -21.43
C VAL A 205 -8.54 -5.33 -22.49
N ARG A 206 -7.73 -6.33 -22.10
CA ARG A 206 -7.09 -7.24 -23.05
C ARG A 206 -7.91 -8.47 -23.35
N LEU A 207 -8.64 -9.01 -22.39
CA LEU A 207 -9.30 -10.31 -22.47
C LEU A 207 -10.80 -10.22 -22.68
N ALA A 208 -11.45 -9.14 -22.26
CA ALA A 208 -12.88 -8.97 -22.50
C ALA A 208 -13.17 -8.82 -24.00
N THR A 209 -14.24 -9.47 -24.47
CA THR A 209 -14.71 -9.37 -25.86
C THR A 209 -15.74 -8.25 -26.06
N ASP A 210 -16.44 -7.88 -24.98
CA ASP A 210 -17.42 -6.79 -25.00
C ASP A 210 -16.69 -5.43 -24.92
N PRO A 211 -16.92 -4.51 -25.90
CA PRO A 211 -16.33 -3.17 -25.87
C PRO A 211 -16.68 -2.34 -24.62
N ALA A 212 -17.85 -2.57 -24.01
CA ALA A 212 -18.25 -1.88 -22.78
C ALA A 212 -17.37 -2.29 -21.60
N ASP A 213 -17.05 -3.59 -21.47
CA ASP A 213 -16.13 -4.11 -20.43
C ASP A 213 -14.70 -3.63 -20.65
N GLN A 214 -14.23 -3.61 -21.91
CA GLN A 214 -12.92 -3.03 -22.25
C GLN A 214 -12.85 -1.54 -21.87
N GLN A 215 -13.91 -0.80 -22.10
CA GLN A 215 -13.97 0.62 -21.75
C GLN A 215 -14.01 0.85 -20.24
N ALA A 216 -14.71 -0.01 -19.49
CA ALA A 216 -14.67 0.01 -18.03
C ALA A 216 -13.24 -0.23 -17.50
N GLY A 217 -12.51 -1.21 -18.06
CA GLY A 217 -11.10 -1.44 -17.78
C GLY A 217 -10.22 -0.23 -18.08
N LYS A 218 -10.44 0.47 -19.21
CA LYS A 218 -9.71 1.71 -19.54
C LYS A 218 -9.99 2.83 -18.54
N THR A 219 -11.22 2.94 -18.06
CA THR A 219 -11.58 3.94 -17.03
C THR A 219 -10.86 3.65 -15.71
N LEU A 220 -10.82 2.38 -15.27
CA LEU A 220 -10.04 1.98 -14.11
C LEU A 220 -8.55 2.33 -14.27
N LEU A 221 -7.95 2.00 -15.40
CA LEU A 221 -6.54 2.33 -15.68
C LEU A 221 -6.29 3.83 -15.64
N GLN A 222 -7.20 4.64 -16.18
CA GLN A 222 -7.06 6.09 -16.14
C GLN A 222 -7.14 6.61 -14.70
N LEU A 223 -8.05 6.10 -13.87
CA LEU A 223 -8.13 6.47 -12.44
C LEU A 223 -6.83 6.14 -11.70
N PHE A 224 -6.31 4.92 -11.83
CA PHE A 224 -5.09 4.49 -11.14
C PHE A 224 -3.83 5.17 -11.67
N TRP A 225 -3.70 5.38 -12.98
CA TRP A 225 -2.56 6.12 -13.53
C TRP A 225 -2.61 7.61 -13.16
N THR A 226 -3.80 8.19 -13.01
CA THR A 226 -3.98 9.53 -12.45
C THR A 226 -3.48 9.57 -11.01
N GLU A 227 -3.84 8.56 -10.17
CA GLU A 227 -3.35 8.44 -8.80
C GLU A 227 -1.82 8.34 -8.73
N VAL A 228 -1.24 7.48 -9.53
CA VAL A 228 0.22 7.32 -9.62
C VAL A 228 0.89 8.63 -10.05
N ALA A 229 0.36 9.29 -11.08
CA ALA A 229 0.95 10.52 -11.62
C ALA A 229 0.90 11.69 -10.64
N MET A 230 -0.25 11.88 -9.95
CA MET A 230 -0.39 12.97 -8.99
C MET A 230 0.49 12.79 -7.75
N ASN A 231 0.80 11.55 -7.37
CA ASN A 231 1.65 11.22 -6.22
C ASN A 231 3.11 10.94 -6.62
N TRP A 232 3.47 11.04 -7.88
CA TRP A 232 4.81 10.75 -8.35
C TRP A 232 5.84 11.80 -7.88
N PHE A 233 6.92 11.33 -7.22
CA PHE A 233 8.05 12.14 -6.82
C PHE A 233 9.27 11.80 -7.69
N GLU A 234 9.45 12.60 -8.73
CA GLU A 234 10.48 12.40 -9.77
C GLU A 234 11.91 12.35 -9.22
N PRO A 235 12.32 13.21 -8.23
CA PRO A 235 13.69 13.22 -7.72
C PRO A 235 14.13 11.93 -7.03
N ALA A 236 13.20 11.07 -6.62
CA ALA A 236 13.52 9.77 -6.03
C ALA A 236 12.95 8.58 -6.84
N LYS A 237 12.31 8.84 -8.00
CA LYS A 237 11.71 7.81 -8.87
C LYS A 237 10.77 6.86 -8.11
N ARG A 238 9.86 7.40 -7.28
CA ARG A 238 8.90 6.63 -6.47
C ARG A 238 7.60 7.39 -6.24
N LEU A 239 6.59 6.71 -5.73
CA LEU A 239 5.41 7.36 -5.19
C LEU A 239 5.80 8.17 -3.95
N GLY A 240 5.30 9.38 -3.85
CA GLY A 240 5.53 10.30 -2.75
C GLY A 240 4.38 10.27 -1.73
N GLY A 241 4.65 10.82 -0.54
CA GLY A 241 3.68 11.02 0.51
C GLY A 241 3.41 9.79 1.38
N SER A 242 2.23 9.79 2.00
CA SER A 242 1.72 8.66 2.78
C SER A 242 1.21 7.55 1.86
N HIS A 243 1.32 6.29 2.34
CA HIS A 243 0.87 5.12 1.59
C HIS A 243 -0.07 4.26 2.43
N SER A 244 -1.16 3.78 1.86
CA SER A 244 -1.92 2.70 2.45
C SER A 244 -1.30 1.35 2.09
N ARG A 245 -1.38 0.38 3.00
CA ARG A 245 -0.96 -1.00 2.74
C ARG A 245 0.43 -1.10 2.12
N ASP A 246 1.41 -0.46 2.74
CA ASP A 246 2.82 -0.46 2.30
C ASP A 246 3.60 -1.58 2.99
N TYR A 247 3.87 -2.67 2.28
CA TYR A 247 4.58 -3.83 2.84
C TYR A 247 6.11 -3.67 2.86
N ASN A 248 6.64 -2.61 2.27
CA ASN A 248 8.05 -2.26 2.33
C ASN A 248 8.22 -0.92 3.03
N PHE A 249 8.15 -0.94 4.37
CA PHE A 249 8.20 0.28 5.20
C PHE A 249 9.40 1.16 4.90
N LEU A 250 10.57 0.55 4.70
CA LEU A 250 11.82 1.29 4.53
C LEU A 250 11.88 2.05 3.19
N LEU A 251 11.39 1.44 2.11
CA LEU A 251 11.61 1.95 0.75
C LEU A 251 10.33 2.43 0.05
N GLY A 252 9.14 1.98 0.47
CA GLY A 252 7.88 2.29 -0.20
C GLY A 252 7.84 1.79 -1.64
N ILE A 253 8.22 0.54 -1.87
CA ILE A 253 8.21 -0.13 -3.18
C ILE A 253 7.33 -1.38 -3.13
N GLY A 254 6.71 -1.73 -4.26
CA GLY A 254 5.77 -2.86 -4.29
C GLY A 254 5.37 -3.28 -5.71
N ALA A 255 4.20 -3.92 -5.85
CA ALA A 255 3.74 -4.44 -7.13
C ALA A 255 3.50 -3.36 -8.20
N THR A 256 3.22 -2.11 -7.79
CA THR A 256 3.09 -0.96 -8.71
C THR A 256 4.38 -0.69 -9.50
N ASP A 257 5.52 -1.13 -9.00
CA ASP A 257 6.81 -0.97 -9.67
C ASP A 257 6.89 -1.66 -11.03
N LEU A 258 6.18 -2.79 -11.21
CA LEU A 258 6.11 -3.45 -12.51
C LEU A 258 5.49 -2.52 -13.56
N HIS A 259 4.43 -1.83 -13.20
CA HIS A 259 3.73 -0.89 -14.10
C HIS A 259 4.57 0.35 -14.37
N LEU A 260 5.26 0.87 -13.34
CA LEU A 260 6.21 1.99 -13.50
C LEU A 260 7.36 1.63 -14.43
N SER A 261 7.89 0.41 -14.32
CA SER A 261 8.92 -0.13 -15.21
C SER A 261 8.41 -0.28 -16.65
N ASN A 262 7.22 -0.86 -16.84
CA ASN A 262 6.60 -1.02 -18.15
C ASN A 262 6.32 0.33 -18.83
N ALA A 263 6.00 1.37 -18.05
CA ALA A 263 5.79 2.73 -18.53
C ALA A 263 7.10 3.52 -18.73
N GLY A 264 8.27 2.96 -18.39
CA GLY A 264 9.57 3.61 -18.53
C GLY A 264 9.85 4.71 -17.50
N TRP A 265 9.09 4.77 -16.39
CA TRP A 265 9.30 5.75 -15.32
C TRP A 265 10.44 5.37 -14.38
N ILE A 266 10.73 4.09 -14.29
CA ILE A 266 11.87 3.50 -13.57
C ILE A 266 12.62 2.55 -14.50
N PRO A 267 13.89 2.22 -14.19
CA PRO A 267 14.63 1.21 -14.93
C PRO A 267 13.90 -0.13 -15.00
N PRO A 268 14.09 -0.91 -16.09
CA PRO A 268 13.47 -2.23 -16.23
C PRO A 268 13.72 -3.12 -15.01
N LEU A 269 12.65 -3.73 -14.52
CA LEU A 269 12.71 -4.76 -13.49
C LEU A 269 12.83 -6.12 -14.19
N ASN A 270 14.04 -6.67 -14.25
CA ASN A 270 14.30 -8.00 -14.79
C ASN A 270 13.83 -8.18 -16.26
N PRO A 271 14.39 -7.42 -17.23
CA PRO A 271 13.91 -7.38 -18.61
C PRO A 271 13.99 -8.73 -19.35
N GLU A 272 14.82 -9.65 -18.86
CA GLU A 272 15.03 -10.97 -19.50
C GLU A 272 13.96 -12.01 -19.10
N ALA A 273 13.14 -11.73 -18.09
CA ALA A 273 12.17 -12.67 -17.52
C ALA A 273 10.70 -12.33 -17.85
N LEU A 274 10.40 -11.74 -19.02
CA LEU A 274 9.01 -11.55 -19.45
C LEU A 274 8.36 -12.92 -19.70
N THR A 275 7.69 -13.40 -18.67
CA THR A 275 6.84 -14.58 -18.67
C THR A 275 5.46 -14.25 -19.26
N ALA A 276 4.62 -15.24 -19.50
CA ALA A 276 3.25 -15.03 -19.96
C ALA A 276 2.45 -14.16 -18.95
N GLU A 277 2.63 -14.43 -17.65
CA GLU A 277 2.05 -13.58 -16.59
C GLU A 277 2.53 -12.14 -16.71
N GLY A 278 3.84 -11.92 -16.81
CA GLY A 278 4.42 -10.57 -16.94
C GLY A 278 3.96 -9.83 -18.20
N GLN A 279 3.91 -10.53 -19.33
CA GLN A 279 3.42 -9.98 -20.60
C GLN A 279 1.94 -9.59 -20.54
N SER A 280 1.12 -10.35 -19.80
CA SER A 280 -0.30 -10.05 -19.64
C SER A 280 -0.57 -8.75 -18.88
N ARG A 281 0.42 -8.22 -18.16
CA ARG A 281 0.36 -7.02 -17.33
C ARG A 281 1.00 -5.78 -17.96
N VAL A 282 1.47 -5.87 -19.20
CA VAL A 282 2.11 -4.73 -19.89
C VAL A 282 1.04 -3.74 -20.35
N PHE A 283 1.13 -2.53 -19.84
CA PHE A 283 0.34 -1.38 -20.29
C PHE A 283 1.16 -0.09 -20.14
N VAL A 284 1.15 0.74 -21.16
CA VAL A 284 1.79 2.07 -21.15
C VAL A 284 0.68 3.11 -21.21
N PRO A 285 0.54 3.98 -20.18
CA PRO A 285 -0.50 4.98 -20.16
C PRO A 285 -0.26 6.05 -21.23
N PRO A 286 -1.30 6.60 -21.85
CA PRO A 286 -1.17 7.82 -22.64
C PRO A 286 -0.57 8.95 -21.80
N THR A 287 0.35 9.70 -22.38
CA THR A 287 1.00 10.85 -21.69
C THR A 287 -0.02 11.91 -21.25
N THR A 288 -1.12 12.05 -21.99
CA THR A 288 -2.23 12.95 -21.65
C THR A 288 -2.90 12.65 -20.31
N TRP A 289 -2.81 11.41 -19.80
CA TRP A 289 -3.35 11.05 -18.48
C TRP A 289 -2.41 11.43 -17.34
N THR A 290 -1.12 11.54 -17.62
CA THR A 290 -0.08 11.55 -16.56
C THR A 290 0.77 12.81 -16.55
N SER A 291 1.23 13.33 -17.71
CA SER A 291 2.18 14.45 -17.75
C SER A 291 1.66 15.73 -17.08
N PRO A 292 0.40 16.15 -17.26
CA PRO A 292 -0.09 17.38 -16.62
C PRO A 292 -0.04 17.34 -15.10
N LEU A 293 -0.15 16.13 -14.51
CA LEU A 293 -0.13 15.93 -13.07
C LEU A 293 1.31 15.74 -12.56
N ARG A 294 2.09 14.91 -13.25
CA ARG A 294 3.44 14.52 -12.84
C ARG A 294 4.47 15.65 -12.91
N GLU A 295 4.32 16.56 -13.86
CA GLU A 295 5.31 17.58 -14.21
C GLU A 295 5.03 18.96 -13.56
N THR A 296 3.91 19.10 -12.82
CA THR A 296 3.56 20.35 -12.13
C THR A 296 4.10 20.38 -10.72
N TYR A 297 4.79 21.47 -10.36
CA TYR A 297 5.30 21.73 -9.00
C TYR A 297 5.07 23.21 -8.60
N PRO A 298 4.85 23.54 -7.31
CA PRO A 298 4.49 22.55 -6.27
C PRO A 298 3.14 21.93 -6.58
N ARG A 299 2.91 20.72 -6.05
CA ARG A 299 1.66 19.99 -6.21
C ARG A 299 1.11 19.60 -4.85
N GLU A 300 -0.09 20.05 -4.53
CA GLU A 300 -0.85 19.60 -3.37
C GLU A 300 -1.90 18.59 -3.82
N VAL A 301 -1.83 17.40 -3.25
CA VAL A 301 -2.80 16.32 -3.48
C VAL A 301 -3.56 16.08 -2.19
N ILE A 302 -4.88 16.24 -2.22
CA ILE A 302 -5.76 15.94 -1.10
C ILE A 302 -6.75 14.89 -1.58
N GLN A 303 -6.72 13.71 -0.97
CA GLN A 303 -7.49 12.55 -1.39
C GLN A 303 -8.29 11.99 -0.23
N ARG A 304 -9.62 11.96 -0.39
CA ARG A 304 -10.50 11.20 0.51
C ARG A 304 -10.34 9.71 0.23
N TRP A 305 -10.33 8.91 1.29
CA TRP A 305 -10.22 7.46 1.14
C TRP A 305 -11.28 6.68 1.94
N SER A 306 -12.29 7.40 2.52
CA SER A 306 -13.35 6.79 3.32
C SER A 306 -14.53 7.76 3.52
N PRO A 307 -15.69 7.27 3.96
CA PRO A 307 -16.81 8.12 4.37
C PRO A 307 -16.50 9.05 5.55
N ASN A 308 -15.48 8.73 6.36
CA ASN A 308 -15.12 9.54 7.52
C ASN A 308 -14.35 10.78 7.08
N SER A 309 -14.78 11.95 7.53
CA SER A 309 -14.17 13.24 7.16
C SER A 309 -12.71 13.42 7.64
N ALA A 310 -12.27 12.64 8.63
CA ALA A 310 -10.88 12.63 9.09
C ALA A 310 -9.97 11.72 8.25
N GLU A 311 -10.53 10.90 7.38
CA GLU A 311 -9.82 9.92 6.56
C GLU A 311 -9.45 10.53 5.20
N ILE A 312 -8.50 11.45 5.24
CA ILE A 312 -7.99 12.24 4.12
C ILE A 312 -6.47 12.11 4.08
N ALA A 313 -5.94 11.66 2.94
CA ALA A 313 -4.52 11.73 2.65
C ALA A 313 -4.18 13.10 2.03
N THR A 314 -3.10 13.71 2.51
CA THR A 314 -2.59 14.98 1.98
C THR A 314 -1.12 14.81 1.64
N ASN A 315 -0.73 15.16 0.40
CA ASN A 315 0.65 15.13 -0.04
C ASN A 315 1.04 16.48 -0.62
N TRP A 316 2.14 17.04 -0.14
CA TRP A 316 2.77 18.23 -0.69
C TRP A 316 4.06 17.86 -1.40
N ILE A 317 4.08 18.00 -2.71
CA ILE A 317 5.16 17.54 -3.58
C ILE A 317 5.80 18.75 -4.24
N THR A 318 7.10 18.92 -4.00
CA THR A 318 7.93 19.96 -4.62
C THR A 318 8.98 19.32 -5.54
N GLU A 319 9.78 20.12 -6.22
CA GLU A 319 10.92 19.64 -6.98
C GLU A 319 12.03 19.03 -6.08
N ASN A 320 12.02 19.35 -4.77
CA ASN A 320 13.10 19.02 -3.86
C ASN A 320 12.73 18.03 -2.78
N PHE A 321 11.46 17.92 -2.41
CA PHE A 321 10.98 16.98 -1.38
C PHE A 321 9.48 16.73 -1.52
N CYS A 322 9.04 15.64 -0.93
CA CYS A 322 7.62 15.35 -0.77
C CYS A 322 7.31 15.08 0.70
N VAL A 323 6.22 15.66 1.21
CA VAL A 323 5.68 15.41 2.56
C VAL A 323 4.26 14.92 2.44
N GLY A 324 3.91 13.86 3.17
CA GLY A 324 2.53 13.37 3.15
C GLY A 324 2.05 12.76 4.45
N THR A 325 0.73 12.88 4.67
CA THR A 325 0.00 12.31 5.78
C THR A 325 -1.31 11.68 5.31
N CYS A 326 -1.93 10.85 6.15
CA CYS A 326 -3.17 10.15 5.79
C CYS A 326 -4.38 10.50 6.66
N GLY A 327 -4.28 11.52 7.51
CA GLY A 327 -5.33 11.87 8.47
C GLY A 327 -5.39 10.90 9.65
N THR A 328 -5.70 9.64 9.41
CA THR A 328 -5.66 8.54 10.38
C THR A 328 -5.26 7.23 9.68
N SER A 329 -5.00 6.16 10.44
CA SER A 329 -4.58 4.87 9.89
C SER A 329 -5.78 3.96 9.57
N LYS A 330 -5.79 3.33 8.39
CA LYS A 330 -6.72 2.27 8.02
C LYS A 330 -6.24 0.90 8.49
N ALA A 331 -4.95 0.63 8.31
CA ALA A 331 -4.34 -0.68 8.56
C ALA A 331 -3.00 -0.54 9.29
N TYR A 332 -2.52 -1.64 9.86
CA TYR A 332 -1.22 -1.67 10.57
C TYR A 332 -0.02 -1.58 9.62
N ASP A 333 -0.23 -1.74 8.35
CA ASP A 333 0.76 -1.62 7.29
C ASP A 333 0.66 -0.29 6.51
N ASP A 334 -0.05 0.71 7.06
CA ASP A 334 -0.09 2.05 6.50
C ASP A 334 1.14 2.87 6.90
N LYS A 335 1.66 3.63 5.95
CA LYS A 335 2.66 4.65 6.19
C LYS A 335 1.96 6.00 6.39
N VAL A 336 1.71 6.34 7.64
CA VAL A 336 0.81 7.43 8.05
C VAL A 336 1.40 8.82 7.91
N PHE A 337 2.72 8.93 7.97
CA PHE A 337 3.50 10.15 7.76
C PHE A 337 4.81 9.77 7.08
N ALA A 338 5.14 10.47 6.00
CA ALA A 338 6.39 10.25 5.30
C ALA A 338 6.94 11.55 4.69
N VAL A 339 8.28 11.62 4.63
CA VAL A 339 9.03 12.61 3.85
C VAL A 339 9.98 11.86 2.90
N GLN A 340 9.88 12.17 1.62
CA GLN A 340 10.81 11.66 0.62
C GLN A 340 11.83 12.75 0.26
N PHE A 341 13.09 12.31 0.19
CA PHE A 341 14.24 13.13 -0.22
C PHE A 341 14.63 12.79 -1.67
N PRO A 342 15.29 13.70 -2.39
CA PRO A 342 15.96 13.37 -3.65
C PRO A 342 17.00 12.26 -3.44
N GLY A 343 17.14 11.38 -4.42
CA GLY A 343 18.07 10.26 -4.32
C GLY A 343 17.66 9.09 -5.20
N THR A 344 18.01 7.87 -4.80
CA THR A 344 17.58 6.67 -5.48
C THR A 344 16.34 6.07 -4.82
N ARG A 345 15.56 5.31 -5.57
CA ARG A 345 14.41 4.59 -5.03
C ARG A 345 14.80 3.48 -4.03
N ARG A 346 16.09 3.20 -3.84
CA ARG A 346 16.62 2.26 -2.83
C ARG A 346 17.10 2.95 -1.56
N ASP A 347 17.02 4.28 -1.50
CA ASP A 347 17.31 5.02 -0.28
C ASP A 347 16.09 5.02 0.63
N PRO A 348 16.27 4.82 1.95
CA PRO A 348 15.17 4.93 2.90
C PRO A 348 14.50 6.31 2.82
N MET A 349 13.22 6.37 3.16
CA MET A 349 12.51 7.63 3.38
C MET A 349 12.44 7.94 4.88
N LEU A 350 12.06 9.16 5.24
CA LEU A 350 11.66 9.45 6.60
C LEU A 350 10.19 9.04 6.77
N TYR A 351 9.86 8.30 7.85
CA TYR A 351 8.49 7.93 8.20
C TYR A 351 8.30 7.68 9.70
N PHE A 352 7.06 7.78 10.14
CA PHE A 352 6.64 7.44 11.50
C PHE A 352 5.99 6.07 11.55
N THR A 353 6.26 5.30 12.64
CA THR A 353 5.54 4.07 12.95
C THR A 353 5.49 3.79 14.44
N MET A 354 4.45 3.07 14.90
CA MET A 354 4.40 2.38 16.19
C MET A 354 4.42 0.87 15.94
N GLU A 355 5.20 0.13 16.73
CA GLU A 355 5.38 -1.29 16.49
C GLU A 355 5.72 -2.05 17.80
N SER A 356 5.83 -3.38 17.73
CA SER A 356 5.92 -4.23 18.91
C SER A 356 7.14 -5.13 18.99
N ARG A 357 8.19 -4.90 18.21
CA ARG A 357 9.43 -5.72 18.19
C ARG A 357 10.72 -4.92 18.29
N ASN A 358 10.64 -3.60 18.39
CA ASN A 358 11.78 -2.69 18.22
C ASN A 358 12.43 -2.86 16.81
N ASP A 359 11.58 -3.16 15.82
CA ASP A 359 11.93 -3.35 14.41
C ASP A 359 11.04 -2.48 13.51
N PRO A 360 11.28 -1.16 13.44
CA PRO A 360 10.47 -0.26 12.61
C PRO A 360 10.62 -0.54 11.12
N TYR A 361 11.61 -1.31 10.71
CA TYR A 361 11.93 -1.62 9.31
C TYR A 361 11.06 -2.73 8.73
N GLY A 362 10.37 -3.50 9.59
CA GLY A 362 9.56 -4.64 9.18
C GLY A 362 10.37 -5.83 8.67
N ILE A 363 11.58 -6.03 9.19
CA ILE A 363 12.45 -7.18 8.88
C ILE A 363 11.91 -8.43 9.57
N ILE A 364 11.56 -8.30 10.87
CA ILE A 364 10.98 -9.38 11.67
C ILE A 364 9.51 -9.52 11.29
N LYS A 365 9.13 -10.73 10.86
CA LYS A 365 7.76 -11.01 10.45
C LYS A 365 7.19 -12.18 11.24
N GLU A 366 5.89 -12.12 11.49
CA GLU A 366 5.13 -13.17 12.16
C GLU A 366 3.92 -13.54 11.31
N PRO A 367 3.44 -14.78 11.35
CA PRO A 367 2.22 -15.16 10.65
C PRO A 367 1.00 -14.48 11.27
N ASP A 368 0.16 -13.89 10.42
CA ASP A 368 -1.17 -13.42 10.81
C ASP A 368 -2.21 -14.56 10.83
N SER A 369 -3.47 -14.24 11.09
CA SER A 369 -4.55 -15.23 11.13
C SER A 369 -4.81 -15.93 9.78
N GLY A 370 -4.40 -15.33 8.67
CA GLY A 370 -4.45 -15.93 7.33
C GLY A 370 -3.22 -16.79 6.99
N GLY A 371 -2.22 -16.83 7.87
CA GLY A 371 -0.94 -17.50 7.65
C GLY A 371 0.08 -16.67 6.86
N HIS A 372 -0.20 -15.39 6.59
CA HIS A 372 0.71 -14.50 5.89
C HIS A 372 1.74 -13.89 6.83
N SER A 373 3.00 -13.91 6.43
CA SER A 373 4.07 -13.28 7.20
C SER A 373 3.98 -11.76 7.12
N LYS A 374 3.76 -11.10 8.26
CA LYS A 374 3.58 -9.64 8.38
C LYS A 374 4.59 -9.03 9.33
N ALA A 375 4.94 -7.76 9.08
CA ALA A 375 5.67 -6.94 10.03
C ALA A 375 4.79 -6.65 11.25
N LEU A 376 5.41 -6.53 12.44
CA LEU A 376 4.70 -6.32 13.70
C LEU A 376 4.43 -4.84 14.00
N HIS A 377 4.05 -4.07 12.98
CA HIS A 377 3.58 -2.70 13.14
C HIS A 377 2.16 -2.68 13.71
N LEU A 378 1.82 -1.61 14.41
CA LEU A 378 0.55 -1.47 15.11
C LEU A 378 -0.34 -0.45 14.40
N ARG A 379 -1.62 -0.51 14.73
CA ARG A 379 -2.61 0.50 14.32
C ARG A 379 -3.01 1.33 15.54
N PRO A 380 -2.22 2.36 15.88
CA PRO A 380 -2.52 3.23 17.01
C PRO A 380 -3.77 4.08 16.75
N SER A 381 -4.28 4.69 17.81
CA SER A 381 -5.13 5.87 17.71
C SER A 381 -4.28 6.99 17.15
N LEU A 382 -4.48 7.32 15.88
CA LEU A 382 -3.61 8.25 15.16
C LEU A 382 -4.44 9.36 14.54
N ALA A 383 -3.92 10.61 14.64
CA ALA A 383 -4.44 11.75 13.91
C ALA A 383 -3.28 12.60 13.37
N THR A 384 -3.43 13.05 12.13
CA THR A 384 -2.50 13.99 11.50
C THR A 384 -3.26 15.17 10.92
N VAL A 385 -2.63 16.35 10.99
CA VAL A 385 -3.05 17.54 10.24
C VAL A 385 -1.86 18.03 9.44
N GLN A 386 -2.08 18.32 8.17
CA GLN A 386 -1.06 18.84 7.28
C GLN A 386 -1.51 20.12 6.60
N TYR A 387 -0.61 21.09 6.53
CA TYR A 387 -0.71 22.24 5.66
C TYR A 387 0.61 22.38 4.90
N GLN A 388 0.58 22.07 3.61
CA GLN A 388 1.77 22.06 2.78
C GLN A 388 2.91 21.22 3.42
N ASN A 389 4.04 21.86 3.78
CA ASN A 389 5.23 21.25 4.37
C ASN A 389 5.20 21.13 5.90
N GLN A 390 4.11 21.55 6.54
CA GLN A 390 3.91 21.51 7.99
C GLN A 390 3.01 20.34 8.36
N VAL A 391 3.41 19.56 9.36
CA VAL A 391 2.67 18.39 9.82
C VAL A 391 2.63 18.37 11.35
N MET A 392 1.43 18.14 11.86
CA MET A 392 1.16 17.77 13.25
C MET A 392 0.71 16.31 13.30
N LEU A 393 1.29 15.52 14.19
CA LEU A 393 0.95 14.12 14.38
C LEU A 393 0.78 13.81 15.86
N VAL A 394 -0.30 13.09 16.18
CA VAL A 394 -0.51 12.45 17.47
C VAL A 394 -0.75 10.96 17.23
N ALA A 395 -0.04 10.12 17.96
CA ALA A 395 -0.27 8.68 17.96
C ALA A 395 -0.31 8.17 19.41
N ALA A 396 -1.33 7.37 19.71
CA ALA A 396 -1.50 6.75 21.02
C ALA A 396 -1.99 5.32 20.86
N ASP A 397 -1.42 4.40 21.62
CA ASP A 397 -1.93 3.03 21.67
C ASP A 397 -2.19 2.60 23.12
N ASP A 398 -3.19 1.75 23.28
CA ASP A 398 -3.52 1.07 24.52
C ASP A 398 -3.45 -0.43 24.25
N THR A 399 -2.36 -1.04 24.67
CA THR A 399 -2.10 -2.45 24.43
C THR A 399 -2.99 -3.38 25.24
N GLU A 400 -3.83 -2.85 26.14
CA GLU A 400 -4.87 -3.60 26.85
C GLU A 400 -6.20 -3.69 26.07
N LYS A 401 -6.31 -3.02 24.91
CA LYS A 401 -7.47 -3.13 24.03
C LYS A 401 -7.68 -4.57 23.53
N PRO A 402 -8.93 -4.94 23.17
CA PRO A 402 -9.26 -6.28 22.71
C PRO A 402 -8.37 -6.76 21.55
N LYS A 403 -7.96 -8.03 21.61
CA LYS A 403 -7.03 -8.66 20.65
C LYS A 403 -7.48 -8.57 19.17
N HIS A 404 -8.78 -8.46 18.89
CA HIS A 404 -9.30 -8.34 17.52
C HIS A 404 -8.92 -7.01 16.83
N LEU A 405 -8.43 -6.02 17.61
CA LEU A 405 -7.88 -4.76 17.08
C LEU A 405 -6.37 -4.82 16.84
N ARG A 406 -5.76 -6.00 17.02
CA ARG A 406 -4.32 -6.21 16.86
C ARG A 406 -4.06 -7.26 15.78
N PRO A 407 -3.07 -7.05 14.92
CA PRO A 407 -2.71 -8.04 13.91
C PRO A 407 -2.08 -9.31 14.51
N PHE A 408 -1.54 -9.22 15.74
CA PHE A 408 -0.77 -10.30 16.38
C PHE A 408 -1.29 -10.62 17.78
N PRO A 409 -1.27 -11.91 18.17
CA PRO A 409 -1.80 -12.35 19.47
C PRO A 409 -0.91 -11.97 20.65
N VAL A 410 0.40 -11.80 20.43
CA VAL A 410 1.38 -11.52 21.49
C VAL A 410 2.26 -10.34 21.10
N LEU A 411 2.27 -9.30 21.93
CA LEU A 411 3.20 -8.18 21.81
C LEU A 411 4.52 -8.51 22.51
N LYS A 412 5.60 -7.83 22.11
CA LYS A 412 6.92 -7.88 22.78
C LYS A 412 7.28 -6.56 23.46
N GLY A 413 6.53 -5.53 23.14
CA GLY A 413 6.67 -4.20 23.68
C GLY A 413 5.81 -3.20 22.93
N LEU A 414 6.05 -1.93 23.19
CA LEU A 414 5.43 -0.79 22.48
C LEU A 414 6.50 0.27 22.28
N TRP A 415 6.80 0.55 21.01
CA TRP A 415 7.76 1.56 20.60
C TRP A 415 7.15 2.51 19.57
N SER A 416 7.57 3.77 19.64
CA SER A 416 7.37 4.77 18.57
C SER A 416 8.70 5.10 17.92
N HIS A 417 8.70 5.18 16.59
CA HIS A 417 9.89 5.48 15.82
C HIS A 417 9.63 6.54 14.75
N LEU A 418 10.57 7.46 14.61
CA LEU A 418 10.75 8.27 13.42
C LEU A 418 12.01 7.75 12.72
N VAL A 419 11.83 7.00 11.64
CA VAL A 419 12.90 6.40 10.84
C VAL A 419 13.32 7.36 9.74
N PHE A 420 14.60 7.39 9.37
CA PHE A 420 15.14 8.23 8.30
C PHE A 420 16.44 7.64 7.73
N PRO A 421 16.93 8.10 6.55
CA PRO A 421 18.16 7.59 5.95
C PRO A 421 19.38 7.72 6.88
N ALA A 422 20.21 6.68 6.98
CA ALA A 422 21.44 6.71 7.79
C ALA A 422 22.42 7.82 7.37
N ALA A 423 22.41 8.19 6.09
CA ALA A 423 23.23 9.28 5.55
C ALA A 423 22.76 10.68 5.99
N ALA A 424 21.56 10.80 6.59
CA ALA A 424 21.08 12.08 7.08
C ALA A 424 21.84 12.51 8.33
N GLU A 425 22.12 13.80 8.41
CA GLU A 425 22.73 14.44 9.57
C GLU A 425 21.65 14.88 10.55
N VAL A 426 21.94 14.78 11.86
CA VAL A 426 21.03 15.26 12.91
C VAL A 426 21.68 16.40 13.66
N TYR A 427 20.97 17.54 13.73
CA TYR A 427 21.41 18.73 14.42
C TYR A 427 20.48 19.04 15.59
N VAL A 428 21.04 19.39 16.75
CA VAL A 428 20.28 19.87 17.94
C VAL A 428 20.23 21.38 18.03
N ASN A 429 21.07 22.06 17.25
CA ASN A 429 21.02 23.50 16.96
C ASN A 429 21.69 23.75 15.62
N ALA A 430 21.79 25.01 15.19
CA ALA A 430 22.32 25.36 13.87
C ALA A 430 23.78 24.91 13.63
N ASP A 431 24.56 24.70 14.69
CA ASP A 431 26.00 24.47 14.61
C ASP A 431 26.43 23.13 15.26
N THR A 432 25.52 22.42 15.95
CA THR A 432 25.85 21.19 16.70
C THR A 432 25.18 19.97 16.09
N LYS A 433 25.99 19.19 15.37
CA LYS A 433 25.62 17.86 14.86
C LYS A 433 25.85 16.79 15.92
N ILE A 434 24.95 15.80 15.97
CA ILE A 434 25.07 14.62 16.85
C ILE A 434 24.95 13.34 16.04
N GLU A 435 25.65 12.30 16.48
CA GLU A 435 25.62 10.98 15.84
C GLU A 435 24.72 9.99 16.59
N SER A 436 24.60 10.14 17.91
CA SER A 436 23.74 9.33 18.79
C SER A 436 23.49 10.07 20.10
N GLY A 437 22.57 9.55 20.92
CA GLY A 437 22.33 10.06 22.27
C GLY A 437 20.86 10.47 22.49
N GLU A 438 20.63 11.18 23.59
CA GLU A 438 19.30 11.63 23.99
C GLU A 438 18.97 13.01 23.40
N LEU A 439 17.75 13.11 22.89
CA LEU A 439 17.13 14.37 22.46
C LEU A 439 16.21 14.88 23.57
N LYS A 440 16.06 16.19 23.66
CA LYS A 440 15.24 16.82 24.69
C LYS A 440 13.81 17.04 24.20
N LEU A 441 12.86 16.68 25.04
CA LEU A 441 11.45 17.00 24.82
C LEU A 441 11.25 18.53 24.68
N ASN A 442 10.32 18.94 23.85
CA ASN A 442 9.96 20.34 23.57
C ASN A 442 11.09 21.19 22.95
N LEU A 443 12.25 20.60 22.67
CA LEU A 443 13.29 21.28 21.92
C LEU A 443 13.36 20.75 20.47
N PRO A 444 13.57 21.65 19.49
CA PRO A 444 13.70 21.23 18.11
C PRO A 444 15.01 20.49 17.85
N PHE A 445 14.95 19.51 16.96
CA PHE A 445 16.10 18.94 16.29
C PHE A 445 15.82 18.87 14.77
N PHE A 446 16.87 18.73 14.00
CA PHE A 446 16.80 18.85 12.54
C PHE A 446 17.44 17.63 11.89
N ILE A 447 16.73 16.98 11.00
CA ILE A 447 17.22 15.87 10.18
C ILE A 447 17.48 16.44 8.79
N ARG A 448 18.74 16.44 8.37
CA ARG A 448 19.16 17.02 7.09
C ARG A 448 19.68 15.93 6.16
N MET A 449 19.08 15.82 4.98
CA MET A 449 19.53 14.93 3.91
C MET A 449 19.84 15.77 2.65
N GLY A 450 21.12 15.95 2.36
CA GLY A 450 21.55 16.87 1.32
C GLY A 450 21.07 18.31 1.58
N ASN A 451 20.28 18.83 0.67
CA ASN A 451 19.73 20.19 0.74
C ASN A 451 18.31 20.25 1.35
N VAL A 452 17.78 19.14 1.85
CA VAL A 452 16.46 19.09 2.46
C VAL A 452 16.60 18.89 3.97
N THR A 453 15.93 19.74 4.73
CA THR A 453 15.92 19.70 6.19
C THR A 453 14.50 19.49 6.71
N VAL A 454 14.33 18.51 7.59
CA VAL A 454 13.11 18.29 8.37
C VAL A 454 13.37 18.74 9.79
N ALA A 455 12.73 19.82 10.20
CA ALA A 455 12.70 20.23 11.60
C ALA A 455 11.64 19.42 12.34
N VAL A 456 11.98 18.93 13.53
CA VAL A 456 11.09 18.08 14.36
C VAL A 456 11.10 18.61 15.78
N ARG A 457 9.93 18.67 16.40
CA ARG A 457 9.75 18.87 17.83
C ARG A 457 8.81 17.81 18.36
N ILE A 458 9.25 17.06 19.36
CA ILE A 458 8.43 16.10 20.08
C ILE A 458 7.92 16.79 21.34
N ASP A 459 6.60 16.98 21.41
CA ASP A 459 5.95 17.73 22.48
C ASP A 459 5.39 16.83 23.59
N GLN A 460 5.18 15.51 23.27
CA GLN A 460 4.84 14.47 24.23
C GLN A 460 5.52 13.14 23.89
N ALA A 461 5.96 12.44 24.95
CA ALA A 461 6.51 11.09 24.87
C ALA A 461 6.23 10.40 26.21
N GLN A 462 5.17 9.58 26.31
CA GLN A 462 4.65 9.06 27.58
C GLN A 462 4.34 7.57 27.52
N HIS A 463 4.47 6.88 28.69
CA HIS A 463 4.10 5.49 28.90
C HIS A 463 2.67 5.30 29.40
N ASP A 464 1.98 6.37 29.77
CA ASP A 464 0.55 6.44 30.06
C ASP A 464 0.02 7.78 29.53
N TRP A 465 -1.22 7.80 29.05
CA TRP A 465 -1.82 9.01 28.46
C TRP A 465 -1.98 10.16 29.45
N LEU A 466 -1.96 9.85 30.75
CA LEU A 466 -2.12 10.80 31.84
C LEU A 466 -0.85 10.95 32.70
N ALA A 467 0.25 10.32 32.30
CA ALA A 467 1.50 10.44 33.04
C ALA A 467 2.08 11.85 32.92
N GLU A 468 2.62 12.34 34.04
CA GLU A 468 3.35 13.62 34.04
C GLU A 468 4.81 13.45 33.61
N THR A 469 5.36 12.24 33.73
CA THR A 469 6.75 11.90 33.39
C THR A 469 6.90 11.59 31.94
N SER A 470 7.83 12.26 31.26
CA SER A 470 8.19 12.00 29.88
C SER A 470 9.23 10.89 29.75
N LEU A 471 9.16 10.15 28.66
CA LEU A 471 10.12 9.10 28.32
C LEU A 471 11.35 9.65 27.60
N PRO A 472 12.52 8.98 27.72
CA PRO A 472 13.70 9.34 26.94
C PRO A 472 13.46 9.22 25.43
N ILE A 473 13.95 10.20 24.69
CA ILE A 473 13.93 10.24 23.23
C ILE A 473 15.35 9.96 22.76
N ARG A 474 15.57 8.84 22.05
CA ARG A 474 16.91 8.38 21.70
C ARG A 474 17.16 8.39 20.20
N LEU A 475 18.27 8.98 19.78
CA LEU A 475 18.82 8.84 18.42
C LEU A 475 19.67 7.56 18.36
N ILE A 476 19.31 6.66 17.44
CA ILE A 476 19.97 5.38 17.21
C ILE A 476 20.32 5.25 15.73
N ARG A 477 21.53 4.78 15.43
CA ARG A 477 21.97 4.41 14.08
C ARG A 477 22.15 2.88 14.04
N ASP A 478 21.35 2.20 13.22
CA ASP A 478 21.28 0.74 13.20
C ASP A 478 22.28 0.08 12.23
N GLY A 479 23.25 0.85 11.74
CA GLY A 479 24.35 0.35 10.90
C GLY A 479 24.02 0.22 9.42
N ASP A 480 25.04 -0.21 8.64
CA ASP A 480 25.03 -0.15 7.17
C ASP A 480 24.04 -1.13 6.51
N ALA A 481 23.68 -2.22 7.18
CA ALA A 481 22.81 -3.25 6.60
C ALA A 481 21.40 -2.72 6.29
N VAL A 482 20.88 -1.82 7.12
CA VAL A 482 19.53 -1.25 6.97
C VAL A 482 19.56 0.09 6.24
N LYS A 483 20.71 0.77 6.24
CA LYS A 483 20.91 2.14 5.69
C LYS A 483 19.95 3.17 6.28
N ALA A 484 19.51 2.98 7.52
CA ALA A 484 18.61 3.84 8.23
C ALA A 484 19.10 4.18 9.65
N ALA A 485 18.61 5.29 10.16
CA ALA A 485 18.69 5.72 11.54
C ALA A 485 17.28 5.99 12.06
N ARG A 486 17.12 6.13 13.36
CA ARG A 486 15.81 6.35 13.98
C ARG A 486 15.88 7.18 15.25
N ILE A 487 14.85 7.96 15.48
CA ILE A 487 14.50 8.49 16.79
C ILE A 487 13.52 7.52 17.41
N THR A 488 13.81 7.02 18.61
CA THR A 488 13.06 5.95 19.28
C THR A 488 12.58 6.39 20.65
N ILE A 489 11.33 6.04 20.96
CA ILE A 489 10.72 6.13 22.28
C ILE A 489 10.21 4.74 22.66
N GLU A 490 10.66 4.23 23.79
CA GLU A 490 10.22 2.95 24.37
C GLU A 490 9.13 3.22 25.39
N HIS A 491 7.88 2.90 25.06
CA HIS A 491 6.72 3.10 25.94
C HIS A 491 6.60 1.99 26.98
N GLY A 492 7.02 0.78 26.65
CA GLY A 492 7.05 -0.36 27.54
C GLY A 492 7.54 -1.63 26.86
N VAL A 493 7.97 -2.61 27.65
CA VAL A 493 8.48 -3.91 27.17
C VAL A 493 7.67 -5.07 27.72
N GLY A 494 7.68 -6.21 27.03
CA GLY A 494 6.98 -7.44 27.40
C GLY A 494 5.61 -7.59 26.76
N ALA A 495 4.88 -8.61 27.17
CA ALA A 495 3.58 -8.98 26.59
C ALA A 495 2.44 -7.99 26.92
N HIS A 496 2.62 -7.19 27.96
CA HIS A 496 1.68 -6.17 28.44
C HIS A 496 2.39 -4.82 28.60
N PRO A 497 2.81 -4.17 27.49
CA PRO A 497 3.64 -2.97 27.57
C PRO A 497 2.87 -1.71 28.03
N GLY A 498 1.56 -1.82 28.28
CA GLY A 498 0.73 -0.72 28.76
C GLY A 498 0.28 0.21 27.64
N LYS A 499 0.31 1.52 27.90
CA LYS A 499 -0.11 2.57 26.98
C LYS A 499 1.09 3.35 26.48
N GLY A 500 0.93 3.98 25.33
CA GLY A 500 1.93 4.89 24.77
C GLY A 500 1.27 6.09 24.12
N LEU A 501 1.92 7.26 24.24
CA LEU A 501 1.51 8.49 23.59
C LEU A 501 2.72 9.22 23.05
N ILE A 502 2.63 9.65 21.80
CA ILE A 502 3.55 10.61 21.19
C ILE A 502 2.77 11.71 20.49
N ALA A 503 3.24 12.94 20.64
CA ALA A 503 2.79 14.07 19.84
C ALA A 503 4.00 14.82 19.31
N LEU A 504 3.98 15.13 18.01
CA LEU A 504 5.08 15.82 17.35
C LEU A 504 4.58 16.82 16.31
N TYR A 505 5.42 17.80 16.05
CA TYR A 505 5.28 18.76 14.96
C TYR A 505 6.52 18.76 14.08
N THR A 506 6.33 18.80 12.77
CA THR A 506 7.41 18.86 11.80
C THR A 506 7.17 19.92 10.75
N GLU A 507 8.26 20.46 10.22
CA GLU A 507 8.26 21.31 9.03
C GLU A 507 9.43 20.91 8.13
N THR A 508 9.18 20.76 6.83
CA THR A 508 10.22 20.37 5.85
C THR A 508 10.55 21.54 4.95
N LYS A 509 11.85 21.81 4.72
CA LYS A 509 12.28 22.92 3.87
C LYS A 509 13.50 22.56 3.03
N PHE A 510 13.57 23.13 1.84
CA PHE A 510 14.77 23.14 1.03
C PHE A 510 15.75 24.18 1.57
N THR A 511 16.93 23.76 2.01
CA THR A 511 17.96 24.57 2.67
C THR A 511 19.32 24.34 1.99
N PRO A 512 19.52 24.86 0.77
CA PRO A 512 20.69 24.54 -0.05
C PRO A 512 22.00 25.13 0.48
N THR A 513 21.94 26.14 1.35
CA THR A 513 23.12 26.78 1.94
C THR A 513 23.09 26.74 3.47
N PRO A 514 24.25 26.92 4.14
CA PRO A 514 24.31 27.05 5.60
C PRO A 514 23.45 28.20 6.12
N GLU A 515 23.38 29.32 5.40
CA GLU A 515 22.57 30.49 5.73
C GLU A 515 21.08 30.15 5.70
N ALA A 516 20.61 29.49 4.64
CA ALA A 516 19.23 29.05 4.52
C ALA A 516 18.85 28.05 5.64
N PHE A 517 19.78 27.16 6.04
CA PHE A 517 19.57 26.28 7.18
C PHE A 517 19.48 27.06 8.50
N ARG A 518 20.36 28.05 8.71
CA ARG A 518 20.35 28.88 9.92
C ARG A 518 19.10 29.76 10.00
N GLU A 519 18.63 30.30 8.88
CA GLU A 519 17.35 31.01 8.80
C GLU A 519 16.18 30.10 9.16
N PHE A 520 16.17 28.87 8.64
CA PHE A 520 15.14 27.89 8.96
C PHE A 520 15.17 27.47 10.44
N TYR A 521 16.35 27.25 10.99
CA TYR A 521 16.54 27.01 12.42
C TYR A 521 15.96 28.15 13.26
N ASN A 522 16.30 29.41 12.94
CA ASN A 522 15.81 30.57 13.67
C ASN A 522 14.29 30.76 13.55
N HIS A 523 13.73 30.46 12.39
CA HIS A 523 12.29 30.45 12.17
C HIS A 523 11.60 29.39 13.06
N PHE A 524 12.05 28.15 13.00
CA PHE A 524 11.44 27.04 13.73
C PHE A 524 11.59 27.20 15.25
N LYS A 525 12.69 27.76 15.73
CA LYS A 525 12.90 28.09 17.15
C LYS A 525 11.94 29.16 17.68
N LYS A 526 11.45 30.06 16.81
CA LYS A 526 10.47 31.10 17.17
C LYS A 526 9.03 30.62 17.11
N LEU A 527 8.79 29.38 16.70
CA LEU A 527 7.46 28.79 16.78
C LEU A 527 7.00 28.83 18.25
N GLY A 528 5.88 29.48 18.48
CA GLY A 528 5.37 29.76 19.84
C GLY A 528 5.12 28.49 20.67
N ASP A 529 4.82 28.68 21.93
CA ASP A 529 4.56 27.59 22.85
C ASP A 529 3.46 26.68 22.34
N THR A 530 3.70 25.39 22.43
CA THR A 530 2.70 24.37 22.16
C THR A 530 1.63 24.43 23.21
N LYS A 531 0.37 24.41 22.78
CA LYS A 531 -0.76 24.23 23.71
C LYS A 531 -1.21 22.77 23.62
N MET A 532 -0.96 22.02 24.68
CA MET A 532 -1.48 20.67 24.82
C MET A 532 -2.22 20.50 26.12
N THR A 533 -3.38 19.88 26.06
CA THR A 533 -4.19 19.56 27.23
C THR A 533 -4.78 18.17 27.05
N ILE A 534 -4.58 17.30 28.03
CA ILE A 534 -5.24 16.02 28.13
C ILE A 534 -6.28 16.08 29.24
N LYS A 535 -7.54 15.77 28.90
CA LYS A 535 -8.66 15.82 29.86
C LYS A 535 -9.28 14.44 29.97
N ARG A 536 -9.57 14.06 31.22
CA ARG A 536 -10.33 12.85 31.53
C ARG A 536 -11.71 13.25 32.08
N LYS A 537 -12.75 12.90 31.31
CA LYS A 537 -14.15 12.93 31.75
C LYS A 537 -14.75 11.54 31.57
N THR A 538 -15.75 11.38 30.73
CA THR A 538 -16.28 10.09 30.26
C THR A 538 -15.34 9.39 29.28
N ALA A 539 -14.49 10.16 28.60
CA ALA A 539 -13.42 9.71 27.71
C ALA A 539 -12.13 10.52 27.97
N VAL A 540 -10.98 9.97 27.57
CA VAL A 540 -9.71 10.69 27.56
C VAL A 540 -9.62 11.45 26.25
N THR A 541 -9.60 12.77 26.31
CA THR A 541 -9.48 13.64 25.14
C THR A 541 -8.17 14.42 25.18
N LEU A 542 -7.54 14.56 24.01
CA LEU A 542 -6.33 15.34 23.79
C LEU A 542 -6.65 16.53 22.89
N ASP A 543 -6.34 17.73 23.38
CA ASP A 543 -6.32 18.97 22.60
C ASP A 543 -4.85 19.34 22.35
N TYR A 544 -4.46 19.48 21.09
CA TYR A 544 -3.10 19.83 20.68
C TYR A 544 -3.12 20.95 19.66
N GLN A 545 -2.39 22.00 19.91
CA GLN A 545 -2.24 23.14 19.01
C GLN A 545 -0.78 23.56 18.92
N VAL A 546 -0.33 23.78 17.69
CA VAL A 546 1.07 24.15 17.39
C VAL A 546 1.13 24.96 16.09
N GLY A 547 2.23 25.62 15.88
CA GLY A 547 2.57 26.32 14.65
C GLY A 547 2.67 27.83 14.80
N PRO A 548 3.05 28.55 13.74
CA PRO A 548 3.14 29.99 13.74
C PRO A 548 1.73 30.62 13.91
N ALA A 549 1.69 31.80 14.51
CA ALA A 549 0.44 32.54 14.72
C ALA A 549 -0.31 32.82 13.38
N THR A 550 0.42 32.85 12.26
CA THR A 550 -0.14 33.09 10.93
C THR A 550 -0.87 31.87 10.34
N HIS A 551 -0.50 30.65 10.74
CA HIS A 551 -1.16 29.42 10.29
C HIS A 551 -1.02 28.30 11.33
N PRO A 552 -1.77 28.39 12.46
CA PRO A 552 -1.70 27.38 13.50
C PRO A 552 -2.42 26.10 13.04
N LEU A 553 -1.81 24.94 13.35
CA LEU A 553 -2.45 23.64 13.24
C LEU A 553 -3.05 23.27 14.60
N SER A 554 -4.21 22.62 14.60
CA SER A 554 -4.81 22.08 15.82
C SER A 554 -5.52 20.76 15.61
N LEU A 555 -5.45 19.90 16.62
CA LEU A 555 -6.04 18.57 16.69
C LEU A 555 -6.82 18.41 18.00
N GLN A 556 -7.99 17.76 17.90
CA GLN A 556 -8.70 17.22 19.04
C GLN A 556 -8.96 15.73 18.81
N LEU A 557 -8.48 14.87 19.70
CA LEU A 557 -8.53 13.41 19.57
C LEU A 557 -9.16 12.80 20.83
N ASP A 558 -10.17 11.96 20.63
CA ASP A 558 -10.67 11.04 21.65
C ASP A 558 -9.81 9.77 21.64
N LEU A 559 -8.92 9.67 22.61
CA LEU A 559 -7.99 8.53 22.75
C LEU A 559 -8.72 7.25 23.18
N THR A 560 -9.83 7.37 23.90
CA THR A 560 -10.61 6.21 24.38
C THR A 560 -11.32 5.51 23.23
N ASN A 561 -11.94 6.29 22.33
CA ASN A 561 -12.76 5.76 21.23
C ASN A 561 -12.04 5.77 19.88
N ASN A 562 -10.76 6.18 19.85
CA ASN A 562 -9.97 6.32 18.62
C ASN A 562 -10.69 7.18 17.55
N LYS A 563 -11.11 8.39 17.96
CA LYS A 563 -11.89 9.26 17.09
C LYS A 563 -11.28 10.66 17.03
N VAL A 564 -10.98 11.10 15.81
CA VAL A 564 -10.64 12.51 15.55
C VAL A 564 -11.92 13.34 15.73
N LEU A 565 -11.90 14.26 16.69
CA LEU A 565 -13.02 15.13 16.99
C LEU A 565 -12.94 16.43 16.18
N GLN A 566 -11.72 16.94 15.99
CA GLN A 566 -11.45 18.16 15.23
C GLN A 566 -10.04 18.14 14.65
N ALA A 567 -9.88 18.66 13.45
CA ALA A 567 -8.61 18.86 12.78
C ALA A 567 -8.67 20.18 12.00
N ASN A 568 -7.90 21.20 12.44
CA ASN A 568 -7.93 22.53 11.84
C ASN A 568 -6.55 22.96 11.36
N GLY A 569 -6.54 23.87 10.40
CA GLY A 569 -5.34 24.44 9.80
C GLY A 569 -4.88 23.73 8.53
N ALA A 570 -5.47 22.59 8.17
CA ALA A 570 -5.26 21.96 6.86
C ALA A 570 -5.85 22.82 5.73
N THR A 571 -5.39 22.59 4.51
CA THR A 571 -6.02 23.18 3.33
C THR A 571 -7.50 22.79 3.29
N PRO A 572 -8.42 23.75 3.08
CA PRO A 572 -9.85 23.47 3.03
C PRO A 572 -10.19 22.42 1.97
N PHE A 573 -10.91 21.37 2.38
CA PHE A 573 -11.35 20.28 1.52
C PHE A 573 -12.84 19.99 1.79
N SER A 574 -13.67 20.13 0.77
CA SER A 574 -15.12 19.95 0.90
C SER A 574 -15.49 18.50 1.20
N GLU A 575 -16.51 18.29 2.04
CA GLU A 575 -17.06 16.94 2.28
C GLU A 575 -17.59 16.25 1.02
N LYS A 576 -17.92 17.01 -0.01
CA LYS A 576 -18.39 16.49 -1.32
C LYS A 576 -17.25 16.16 -2.29
N GLN A 577 -16.03 16.62 -2.01
CA GLN A 577 -14.86 16.31 -2.83
C GLN A 577 -14.26 14.97 -2.44
N ILE A 578 -13.79 14.24 -3.44
CA ILE A 578 -13.03 12.98 -3.24
C ILE A 578 -11.55 13.18 -3.54
N LEU A 579 -11.22 14.17 -4.37
CA LEU A 579 -9.86 14.47 -4.78
C LEU A 579 -9.71 15.96 -5.04
N SER A 580 -8.53 16.50 -4.71
CA SER A 580 -8.06 17.81 -5.15
C SER A 580 -6.59 17.72 -5.52
N VAL A 581 -6.24 18.10 -6.72
CA VAL A 581 -4.86 18.29 -7.18
C VAL A 581 -4.73 19.76 -7.56
N ASN A 582 -4.11 20.56 -6.68
CA ASN A 582 -4.06 22.03 -6.81
C ASN A 582 -5.46 22.64 -7.06
N GLY A 583 -6.50 22.16 -6.36
CA GLY A 583 -7.87 22.65 -6.48
C GLY A 583 -8.71 21.99 -7.58
N GLN A 584 -8.15 21.12 -8.42
CA GLN A 584 -8.87 20.42 -9.50
C GLN A 584 -9.15 18.97 -9.12
N ASP A 585 -10.30 18.43 -9.56
CA ASP A 585 -10.66 17.02 -9.35
C ASP A 585 -10.66 16.26 -10.69
N PRO A 586 -9.58 15.54 -11.03
CA PRO A 586 -9.51 14.77 -12.26
C PRO A 586 -10.31 13.46 -12.23
N TRP A 587 -10.78 12.98 -11.07
CA TRP A 587 -11.51 11.70 -10.96
C TRP A 587 -13.01 11.85 -11.16
N SER A 588 -13.63 12.92 -10.65
CA SER A 588 -15.08 13.10 -10.71
C SER A 588 -15.68 13.02 -12.12
N PRO A 589 -15.05 13.58 -13.18
CA PRO A 589 -15.54 13.41 -14.55
C PRO A 589 -15.49 11.96 -15.04
N LEU A 590 -14.42 11.23 -14.73
CA LEU A 590 -14.22 9.83 -15.13
C LEU A 590 -15.26 8.91 -14.48
N LEU A 591 -15.48 9.09 -13.17
CA LEU A 591 -16.47 8.33 -12.39
C LEU A 591 -17.90 8.66 -12.83
N ALA A 592 -18.19 9.92 -13.16
CA ALA A 592 -19.49 10.32 -13.68
C ALA A 592 -19.78 9.68 -15.05
N GLU A 593 -18.79 9.54 -15.91
CA GLU A 593 -18.93 8.86 -17.20
C GLU A 593 -19.08 7.35 -17.04
N ALA A 594 -18.30 6.71 -16.14
CA ALA A 594 -18.41 5.28 -15.86
C ALA A 594 -19.80 4.87 -15.37
N LEU A 595 -20.46 5.73 -14.57
CA LEU A 595 -21.79 5.47 -14.00
C LEU A 595 -22.96 5.73 -14.97
N LYS A 596 -22.72 6.28 -16.16
CA LYS A 596 -23.75 6.43 -17.22
C LYS A 596 -23.92 5.16 -18.05
N ARG A 597 -23.00 4.26 -17.97
CA ARG A 597 -22.91 3.03 -18.76
C ARG A 597 -23.41 1.83 -17.96
#